data_df18d6ce58cb57b3e4b9041986101815
#
_entry.id   df18d6ce58cb57b3e4b9041986101815
#
_cell.length_a   1.000
_cell.length_b   1.000
_cell.length_c   1.000
_cell.angle_alpha   90.00
_cell.angle_beta   90.00
_cell.angle_gamma   90.00
#
_symmetry.space_group_name_H-M   'P 1'
#
loop_
_entity.id
_entity.type
_entity.pdbx_description
1 polymer ?
#
loop_
_entity_poly.entity_id
_entity_poly.type
_entity_poly.pdbx_seq_one_letter_code
_entity_poly.pdbx_strand_id
1 'polypeptide(L)'
;MQRREFLASTSLAGAVAIAGCNSLFETESVRSVPDVVEDRPDAVYFPTHVEGMEMIGMTAAGDYTIGLMYSFPHRFWTVTGTTTEKVSIRDKDDIHLMASVWDDETGTVLPVGSGLSMTVEQDGEVVTEKPPWPMISQNMGFHYGDNFALDGEGTYDVTLDIGSMNVSKPGPFEGRFEESASGTVEFEYSVDERDGLRFETFENQQGERGAVDLMEMEMAPVSVAPEPDAMPGDHLTEATSGDAVFQVTAVRDPSFTDGSGTYLAVSPRTPFNRVPLPMMSLSGTVERGGEPRFDGALSKAVHPDIGYHYGALLDGIESDDAVTITVDTPPQVSRHEGYETAFVEMDPIEFTVS
;
A
#
# COMPACT_ATOMS: atom_id res chain seq x y z
N MET A 1 31.27 79.13 -21.82
CA MET A 1 31.34 79.73 -23.15
C MET A 1 31.03 78.67 -24.18
N GLN A 2 29.87 78.90 -24.83
CA GLN A 2 29.64 78.82 -26.26
C GLN A 2 29.80 77.42 -26.85
N ARG A 3 28.68 76.86 -27.21
CA ARG A 3 27.81 76.99 -28.45
C ARG A 3 28.14 75.92 -29.45
N ARG A 4 27.14 75.15 -29.74
CA ARG A 4 26.23 75.07 -30.89
C ARG A 4 26.60 74.01 -31.92
N GLU A 5 25.70 73.12 -32.11
CA GLU A 5 24.80 72.93 -33.31
C GLU A 5 25.51 72.34 -34.54
N PHE A 6 25.05 71.40 -35.34
CA PHE A 6 23.75 71.20 -36.00
C PHE A 6 23.79 69.93 -36.86
N LEU A 7 22.67 69.21 -36.94
CA LEU A 7 22.03 68.55 -38.09
C LEU A 7 22.92 67.75 -39.07
N ALA A 8 22.49 66.69 -39.64
CA ALA A 8 21.26 66.09 -40.10
C ALA A 8 21.61 64.87 -40.96
N SER A 9 20.71 63.88 -40.92
CA SER A 9 20.26 63.00 -42.01
C SER A 9 21.27 62.22 -42.84
N THR A 10 21.17 60.88 -42.82
CA THR A 10 20.67 60.13 -43.97
C THR A 10 20.53 58.62 -43.61
N SER A 11 19.39 58.07 -43.88
CA SER A 11 18.96 56.68 -43.83
C SER A 11 19.82 55.80 -44.74
N LEU A 12 20.25 54.63 -44.16
CA LEU A 12 20.50 53.48 -45.01
C LEU A 12 20.01 52.23 -44.22
N ALA A 13 19.01 51.57 -44.80
CA ALA A 13 18.48 50.31 -44.34
C ALA A 13 19.54 49.21 -44.48
N GLY A 14 19.96 48.68 -43.36
CA GLY A 14 20.76 47.45 -43.28
C GLY A 14 19.95 46.39 -42.56
N ALA A 15 19.37 45.44 -43.30
CA ALA A 15 18.75 44.25 -42.73
C ALA A 15 19.83 43.39 -42.09
N VAL A 16 19.91 43.43 -40.76
CA VAL A 16 20.63 42.42 -39.98
C VAL A 16 19.68 41.29 -39.71
N ALA A 17 19.87 40.18 -40.43
CA ALA A 17 19.26 38.90 -40.08
C ALA A 17 19.80 38.48 -38.73
N ILE A 18 19.01 38.64 -37.69
CA ILE A 18 19.26 38.01 -36.38
C ILE A 18 18.84 36.55 -36.57
N ALA A 19 19.84 35.68 -36.81
CA ALA A 19 19.67 34.25 -36.58
C ALA A 19 19.37 34.07 -35.06
N GLY A 20 18.08 34.05 -34.74
CA GLY A 20 17.64 33.65 -33.43
C GLY A 20 18.02 32.19 -33.23
N CYS A 21 18.96 31.94 -32.32
CA CYS A 21 19.06 30.68 -31.66
C CYS A 21 17.76 30.51 -30.83
N ASN A 22 16.76 29.85 -31.42
CA ASN A 22 15.75 29.17 -30.66
C ASN A 22 16.47 28.02 -29.94
N SER A 23 17.07 28.29 -28.77
CA SER A 23 17.18 27.29 -27.76
C SER A 23 15.73 27.04 -27.34
N LEU A 24 15.15 26.00 -27.93
CA LEU A 24 14.03 25.31 -27.34
C LEU A 24 14.51 24.89 -25.95
N PHE A 25 14.17 25.67 -24.95
CA PHE A 25 14.00 25.12 -23.62
C PHE A 25 12.82 24.19 -23.78
N GLU A 26 13.08 22.90 -23.95
CA GLU A 26 12.14 21.89 -23.55
C GLU A 26 11.93 22.14 -22.05
N THR A 27 10.87 22.84 -21.72
CA THR A 27 10.29 22.79 -20.40
C THR A 27 9.78 21.38 -20.27
N GLU A 28 10.56 20.49 -19.67
CA GLU A 28 10.01 19.31 -19.05
C GLU A 28 8.83 19.80 -18.23
N SER A 29 7.64 19.37 -18.57
CA SER A 29 6.45 19.65 -17.80
C SER A 29 6.55 18.78 -16.54
N VAL A 30 7.30 19.25 -15.53
CA VAL A 30 7.22 18.69 -14.20
C VAL A 30 5.76 18.82 -13.79
N ARG A 31 5.00 17.73 -13.82
CA ARG A 31 3.63 17.71 -13.31
C ARG A 31 3.70 18.16 -11.85
N SER A 32 3.05 19.29 -11.59
CA SER A 32 2.94 19.77 -10.23
C SER A 32 1.97 18.87 -9.47
N VAL A 33 2.50 18.01 -8.60
CA VAL A 33 1.68 17.23 -7.67
C VAL A 33 0.94 18.23 -6.76
N PRO A 34 -0.40 18.16 -6.65
CA PRO A 34 -1.16 19.08 -5.81
C PRO A 34 -0.69 19.04 -4.36
N ASP A 35 -0.75 20.17 -3.66
CA ASP A 35 -0.48 20.22 -2.23
C ASP A 35 -1.48 19.36 -1.46
N VAL A 36 -1.04 18.77 -0.35
CA VAL A 36 -1.91 18.00 0.54
C VAL A 36 -2.99 18.91 1.14
N VAL A 37 -4.21 18.43 1.24
CA VAL A 37 -5.32 19.18 1.89
C VAL A 37 -4.93 19.56 3.32
N GLU A 38 -5.12 20.84 3.68
CA GLU A 38 -4.68 21.35 4.99
C GLU A 38 -5.54 20.81 6.15
N ASP A 39 -6.87 20.84 6.01
CA ASP A 39 -7.83 20.42 7.04
C ASP A 39 -8.33 18.98 6.80
N ARG A 40 -7.43 18.01 6.79
CA ARG A 40 -7.76 16.59 6.60
C ARG A 40 -8.49 16.02 7.82
N PRO A 41 -9.53 15.18 7.63
CA PRO A 41 -10.16 14.49 8.75
C PRO A 41 -9.23 13.41 9.33
N ASP A 42 -9.37 13.07 10.61
CA ASP A 42 -8.76 11.87 11.21
C ASP A 42 -9.53 10.61 10.79
N ALA A 43 -9.61 10.39 9.49
CA ALA A 43 -10.42 9.35 8.86
C ALA A 43 -9.92 9.09 7.44
N VAL A 44 -10.43 8.04 6.79
CA VAL A 44 -10.23 7.81 5.36
C VAL A 44 -10.93 8.89 4.54
N TYR A 45 -10.19 9.53 3.63
CA TYR A 45 -10.70 10.63 2.83
C TYR A 45 -10.22 10.54 1.37
N PHE A 46 -10.94 11.22 0.46
CA PHE A 46 -10.52 11.31 -0.95
C PHE A 46 -9.21 12.08 -1.07
N PRO A 47 -8.15 11.49 -1.67
CA PRO A 47 -6.88 12.17 -1.88
C PRO A 47 -7.01 13.34 -2.85
N THR A 48 -5.98 14.17 -2.97
CA THR A 48 -5.95 15.26 -3.97
C THR A 48 -5.93 14.74 -5.40
N HIS A 49 -5.35 13.58 -5.62
CA HIS A 49 -5.22 12.94 -6.94
C HIS A 49 -5.00 11.43 -6.79
N VAL A 50 -5.15 10.73 -7.91
CA VAL A 50 -4.65 9.37 -8.11
C VAL A 50 -3.81 9.31 -9.38
N GLU A 51 -2.89 8.39 -9.37
CA GLU A 51 -1.97 8.12 -10.46
C GLU A 51 -2.25 6.73 -11.03
N GLY A 52 -2.15 6.62 -12.35
CA GLY A 52 -2.12 5.34 -13.05
C GLY A 52 -0.77 4.66 -12.81
N MET A 53 -0.71 3.39 -13.17
CA MET A 53 0.51 2.60 -13.11
C MET A 53 0.68 1.81 -14.40
N GLU A 54 1.91 1.45 -14.71
CA GLU A 54 2.27 0.51 -15.77
C GLU A 54 2.67 -0.82 -15.12
N MET A 55 2.06 -1.91 -15.60
CA MET A 55 2.48 -3.26 -15.21
C MET A 55 3.70 -3.65 -16.01
N ILE A 56 4.82 -3.80 -15.35
CA ILE A 56 6.10 -4.20 -15.95
C ILE A 56 6.08 -5.68 -16.32
N GLY A 57 5.69 -6.54 -15.37
CA GLY A 57 5.68 -7.97 -15.57
C GLY A 57 5.50 -8.75 -14.28
N MET A 58 5.61 -10.07 -14.38
CA MET A 58 5.48 -10.99 -13.26
C MET A 58 6.60 -12.01 -13.27
N THR A 59 6.97 -12.51 -12.10
CA THR A 59 7.92 -13.60 -11.94
C THR A 59 7.48 -14.54 -10.82
N ALA A 60 7.76 -15.83 -10.97
CA ALA A 60 7.59 -16.80 -9.90
C ALA A 60 8.89 -16.86 -9.07
N ALA A 61 8.75 -16.83 -7.76
CA ALA A 61 9.85 -16.91 -6.81
C ALA A 61 9.49 -17.90 -5.69
N GLY A 62 9.92 -19.15 -5.83
CA GLY A 62 9.54 -20.24 -4.92
C GLY A 62 8.04 -20.43 -4.87
N ASP A 63 7.43 -20.31 -3.67
CA ASP A 63 5.97 -20.37 -3.47
C ASP A 63 5.25 -19.05 -3.80
N TYR A 64 6.00 -17.99 -4.09
CA TYR A 64 5.46 -16.65 -4.33
C TYR A 64 5.32 -16.36 -5.82
N THR A 65 4.31 -15.62 -6.18
CA THR A 65 4.22 -14.88 -7.44
C THR A 65 4.34 -13.40 -7.14
N ILE A 66 5.19 -12.72 -7.88
CA ILE A 66 5.50 -11.30 -7.69
C ILE A 66 5.17 -10.56 -8.99
N GLY A 67 4.30 -9.55 -8.89
CA GLY A 67 4.05 -8.60 -9.96
C GLY A 67 4.80 -7.31 -9.70
N LEU A 68 5.49 -6.81 -10.71
CA LEU A 68 6.23 -5.56 -10.68
C LEU A 68 5.52 -4.50 -11.52
N MET A 69 5.44 -3.28 -11.01
CA MET A 69 4.78 -2.16 -11.66
C MET A 69 5.43 -0.84 -11.24
N TYR A 70 5.22 0.22 -12.03
CA TYR A 70 5.66 1.55 -11.64
C TYR A 70 4.58 2.60 -11.89
N SER A 71 4.73 3.73 -11.19
CA SER A 71 3.97 4.95 -11.34
C SER A 71 4.89 6.16 -11.29
N PHE A 72 4.34 7.38 -11.30
CA PHE A 72 5.09 8.59 -11.00
C PHE A 72 5.68 8.51 -9.59
N PRO A 73 6.83 9.16 -9.32
CA PRO A 73 7.26 9.37 -7.94
C PRO A 73 6.18 10.12 -7.17
N HIS A 74 5.84 9.67 -5.97
CA HIS A 74 4.83 10.33 -5.17
C HIS A 74 5.19 10.36 -3.68
N ARG A 75 4.50 11.23 -2.94
CA ARG A 75 4.62 11.32 -1.49
C ARG A 75 3.87 10.19 -0.83
N PHE A 76 4.39 9.73 0.28
CA PHE A 76 3.73 8.76 1.15
C PHE A 76 4.13 9.03 2.61
N TRP A 77 3.53 8.33 3.55
CA TRP A 77 3.83 8.48 4.98
C TRP A 77 4.26 7.15 5.58
N THR A 78 5.40 7.13 6.21
CA THR A 78 5.84 6.01 7.03
C THR A 78 5.18 6.07 8.40
N VAL A 79 4.99 4.91 9.03
CA VAL A 79 4.34 4.79 10.35
C VAL A 79 5.26 4.06 11.31
N THR A 80 5.48 4.66 12.48
CA THR A 80 6.23 4.05 13.58
C THR A 80 5.48 4.28 14.89
N GLY A 81 4.93 3.20 15.46
CA GLY A 81 3.99 3.30 16.56
C GLY A 81 2.75 4.08 16.12
N THR A 82 2.46 5.20 16.77
CA THR A 82 1.38 6.14 16.41
C THR A 82 1.88 7.40 15.69
N THR A 83 3.15 7.44 15.31
CA THR A 83 3.74 8.58 14.61
C THR A 83 3.78 8.34 13.11
N THR A 84 3.29 9.30 12.34
CA THR A 84 3.37 9.32 10.88
C THR A 84 4.38 10.37 10.42
N GLU A 85 5.25 10.00 9.47
CA GLU A 85 6.26 10.89 8.92
C GLU A 85 6.16 10.92 7.39
N LYS A 86 6.00 12.12 6.82
CA LYS A 86 5.88 12.31 5.38
C LYS A 86 7.21 12.10 4.67
N VAL A 87 7.23 11.22 3.68
CA VAL A 87 8.31 11.07 2.71
C VAL A 87 7.96 11.90 1.48
N SER A 88 8.78 12.91 1.19
CA SER A 88 8.58 13.80 0.03
C SER A 88 9.32 13.27 -1.19
N ILE A 89 8.80 13.58 -2.37
CA ILE A 89 9.48 13.35 -3.65
C ILE A 89 10.78 14.15 -3.69
N ARG A 90 11.84 13.54 -4.16
CA ARG A 90 13.16 14.17 -4.35
C ARG A 90 13.39 14.38 -5.85
N ASP A 91 14.18 15.39 -6.20
CA ASP A 91 14.51 15.75 -7.59
C ASP A 91 15.15 14.59 -8.40
N LYS A 92 15.69 13.60 -7.72
CA LYS A 92 16.34 12.43 -8.32
C LYS A 92 15.43 11.21 -8.45
N ASP A 93 14.21 11.30 -7.98
CA ASP A 93 13.26 10.18 -8.02
C ASP A 93 12.58 10.17 -9.41
N ASP A 94 12.80 9.12 -10.18
CA ASP A 94 12.27 8.98 -11.54
C ASP A 94 10.92 8.24 -11.57
N ILE A 95 10.77 7.22 -10.74
CA ILE A 95 9.56 6.38 -10.65
C ILE A 95 9.25 6.01 -9.20
N HIS A 96 7.99 5.71 -8.94
CA HIS A 96 7.58 4.90 -7.78
C HIS A 96 7.47 3.45 -8.23
N LEU A 97 8.44 2.62 -7.85
CA LEU A 97 8.48 1.21 -8.20
C LEU A 97 7.76 0.38 -7.12
N MET A 98 6.86 -0.48 -7.55
CA MET A 98 5.96 -1.23 -6.68
C MET A 98 5.99 -2.73 -6.98
N ALA A 99 5.78 -3.54 -5.95
CA ALA A 99 5.56 -4.97 -6.10
C ALA A 99 4.32 -5.43 -5.32
N SER A 100 3.53 -6.28 -5.94
CA SER A 100 2.49 -7.08 -5.29
C SER A 100 2.99 -8.51 -5.17
N VAL A 101 2.69 -9.18 -4.05
CA VAL A 101 3.10 -10.58 -3.80
C VAL A 101 1.86 -11.38 -3.45
N TRP A 102 1.66 -12.51 -4.11
CA TRP A 102 0.49 -13.36 -3.88
C TRP A 102 0.79 -14.85 -4.07
N ASP A 103 -0.17 -15.65 -3.66
CA ASP A 103 -0.25 -17.08 -3.98
C ASP A 103 -0.98 -17.26 -5.31
N ASP A 104 -0.33 -17.88 -6.29
CA ASP A 104 -0.89 -18.05 -7.64
C ASP A 104 -2.11 -19.00 -7.68
N GLU A 105 -2.17 -19.98 -6.77
CA GLU A 105 -3.24 -20.96 -6.75
C GLU A 105 -4.58 -20.37 -6.27
N THR A 106 -4.52 -19.49 -5.27
CA THR A 106 -5.72 -18.92 -4.62
C THR A 106 -5.96 -17.45 -4.98
N GLY A 107 -4.97 -16.77 -5.57
CA GLY A 107 -4.98 -15.31 -5.78
C GLY A 107 -4.89 -14.50 -4.48
N THR A 108 -4.52 -15.13 -3.37
CA THR A 108 -4.44 -14.46 -2.07
C THR A 108 -3.21 -13.57 -2.03
N VAL A 109 -3.39 -12.26 -1.92
CA VAL A 109 -2.29 -11.32 -1.69
C VAL A 109 -1.74 -11.53 -0.29
N LEU A 110 -0.40 -11.53 -0.19
CA LEU A 110 0.34 -11.86 1.02
C LEU A 110 0.93 -10.57 1.66
N PRO A 111 0.17 -9.86 2.51
CA PRO A 111 0.60 -8.60 3.11
C PRO A 111 1.49 -8.86 4.33
N VAL A 112 2.69 -9.34 4.10
CA VAL A 112 3.59 -9.81 5.15
C VAL A 112 4.88 -9.00 5.18
N GLY A 113 5.44 -8.81 6.37
CA GLY A 113 6.77 -8.22 6.55
C GLY A 113 7.85 -9.24 6.20
N SER A 114 7.97 -9.61 4.94
CA SER A 114 8.88 -10.68 4.47
C SER A 114 10.31 -10.22 4.23
N GLY A 115 10.61 -8.94 4.46
CA GLY A 115 11.95 -8.41 4.15
C GLY A 115 12.24 -8.36 2.65
N LEU A 116 11.23 -8.01 1.84
CA LEU A 116 11.42 -7.81 0.41
C LEU A 116 12.50 -6.76 0.15
N SER A 117 13.45 -7.05 -0.74
CA SER A 117 14.40 -6.07 -1.29
C SER A 117 14.29 -6.02 -2.81
N MET A 118 14.59 -4.86 -3.37
CA MET A 118 14.63 -4.62 -4.81
C MET A 118 16.02 -4.14 -5.20
N THR A 119 16.64 -4.84 -6.14
CA THR A 119 17.89 -4.44 -6.80
C THR A 119 17.58 -4.09 -8.25
N VAL A 120 17.82 -2.85 -8.63
CA VAL A 120 17.65 -2.33 -9.98
C VAL A 120 18.99 -2.25 -10.66
N GLU A 121 19.16 -2.94 -11.78
CA GLU A 121 20.42 -3.00 -12.55
C GLU A 121 20.19 -2.51 -13.98
N GLN A 122 21.21 -1.88 -14.56
CA GLN A 122 21.28 -1.53 -15.97
C GLN A 122 22.62 -1.98 -16.51
N ASP A 123 22.63 -2.71 -17.63
CA ASP A 123 23.85 -3.26 -18.26
C ASP A 123 24.70 -4.13 -17.29
N GLY A 124 24.08 -4.73 -16.28
CA GLY A 124 24.73 -5.55 -15.25
C GLY A 124 25.43 -4.76 -14.14
N GLU A 125 25.20 -3.45 -14.06
CA GLU A 125 25.65 -2.60 -12.96
C GLU A 125 24.47 -2.18 -12.08
N VAL A 126 24.64 -2.26 -10.74
CA VAL A 126 23.61 -1.89 -9.78
C VAL A 126 23.42 -0.37 -9.78
N VAL A 127 22.23 0.09 -10.14
CA VAL A 127 21.81 1.49 -10.10
C VAL A 127 21.25 1.84 -8.73
N THR A 128 20.37 0.99 -8.19
CA THR A 128 19.76 1.19 -6.87
C THR A 128 19.46 -0.15 -6.22
N GLU A 129 19.76 -0.27 -4.94
CA GLU A 129 19.35 -1.42 -4.11
C GLU A 129 18.77 -0.90 -2.80
N LYS A 130 17.52 -1.30 -2.48
CA LYS A 130 16.88 -0.96 -1.21
C LYS A 130 15.64 -1.82 -0.92
N PRO A 131 15.25 -1.98 0.35
CA PRO A 131 13.96 -2.54 0.70
C PRO A 131 12.85 -1.51 0.42
N PRO A 132 11.81 -1.86 -0.34
CA PRO A 132 10.61 -1.05 -0.45
C PRO A 132 9.80 -1.11 0.84
N TRP A 133 9.00 -0.08 1.08
CA TRP A 133 8.09 -0.06 2.22
C TRP A 133 6.86 -0.92 1.95
N PRO A 134 6.41 -1.73 2.94
CA PRO A 134 5.04 -2.25 2.90
C PRO A 134 4.09 -1.06 3.06
N MET A 135 3.11 -0.94 2.16
CA MET A 135 2.21 0.21 2.13
C MET A 135 0.80 -0.14 1.68
N ILE A 136 -0.13 0.76 1.99
CA ILE A 136 -1.50 0.69 1.55
C ILE A 136 -1.89 1.95 0.78
N SER A 137 -2.63 1.77 -0.31
CA SER A 137 -3.26 2.84 -1.08
C SER A 137 -4.73 2.52 -1.37
N GLN A 138 -5.52 3.55 -1.65
CA GLN A 138 -6.95 3.36 -1.91
C GLN A 138 -7.21 2.62 -3.22
N ASN A 139 -6.42 2.91 -4.26
CA ASN A 139 -6.60 2.35 -5.59
C ASN A 139 -5.91 0.99 -5.81
N MET A 140 -4.82 0.69 -5.09
CA MET A 140 -4.04 -0.54 -5.31
C MET A 140 -4.16 -1.54 -4.13
N GLY A 141 -4.63 -1.10 -2.97
CA GLY A 141 -4.62 -1.93 -1.77
C GLY A 141 -3.22 -2.08 -1.19
N PHE A 142 -2.91 -3.27 -0.63
CA PHE A 142 -1.59 -3.55 -0.06
C PHE A 142 -0.56 -3.87 -1.15
N HIS A 143 0.61 -3.26 -1.06
CA HIS A 143 1.76 -3.50 -1.94
C HIS A 143 3.06 -3.13 -1.21
N TYR A 144 4.20 -3.40 -1.85
CA TYR A 144 5.51 -2.87 -1.45
C TYR A 144 5.92 -1.81 -2.45
N GLY A 145 6.41 -0.65 -1.99
CA GLY A 145 6.79 0.43 -2.90
C GLY A 145 7.79 1.42 -2.31
N ASP A 146 8.48 2.13 -3.16
CA ASP A 146 9.34 3.28 -2.83
C ASP A 146 9.65 4.08 -4.11
N ASN A 147 10.11 5.34 -3.95
CA ASN A 147 10.59 6.15 -5.06
C ASN A 147 12.02 5.78 -5.43
N PHE A 148 12.27 5.47 -6.68
CA PHE A 148 13.56 5.04 -7.21
C PHE A 148 14.13 6.07 -8.18
N ALA A 149 15.45 6.27 -8.09
CA ALA A 149 16.24 6.95 -9.10
C ALA A 149 16.71 5.92 -10.13
N LEU A 150 16.68 6.28 -11.41
CA LEU A 150 17.18 5.49 -12.53
C LEU A 150 18.35 6.24 -13.20
N ASP A 151 19.10 5.56 -14.05
CA ASP A 151 20.24 6.15 -14.79
C ASP A 151 19.83 6.51 -16.24
N GLY A 152 18.67 7.17 -16.37
CA GLY A 152 18.08 7.58 -17.65
C GLY A 152 17.16 6.53 -18.26
N GLU A 153 16.84 6.69 -19.55
CA GLU A 153 16.01 5.75 -20.29
C GLU A 153 16.79 4.49 -20.68
N GLY A 154 16.09 3.38 -20.81
CA GLY A 154 16.67 2.11 -21.27
C GLY A 154 16.09 0.89 -20.57
N THR A 155 16.75 -0.25 -20.79
CA THR A 155 16.33 -1.54 -20.24
C THR A 155 16.96 -1.75 -18.86
N TYR A 156 16.16 -2.18 -17.90
CA TYR A 156 16.52 -2.48 -16.53
C TYR A 156 16.12 -3.89 -16.15
N ASP A 157 16.96 -4.54 -15.36
CA ASP A 157 16.61 -5.74 -14.62
C ASP A 157 16.29 -5.39 -13.17
N VAL A 158 15.13 -5.84 -12.67
CA VAL A 158 14.74 -5.68 -11.27
C VAL A 158 14.72 -7.06 -10.63
N THR A 159 15.65 -7.29 -9.72
CA THR A 159 15.69 -8.50 -8.90
C THR A 159 14.98 -8.22 -7.58
N LEU A 160 14.00 -9.10 -7.27
CA LEU A 160 13.20 -9.05 -6.06
C LEU A 160 13.58 -10.25 -5.18
N ASP A 161 14.20 -9.97 -4.04
CA ASP A 161 14.51 -10.99 -3.04
C ASP A 161 13.45 -10.93 -1.93
N ILE A 162 12.76 -12.04 -1.67
CA ILE A 162 11.72 -12.15 -0.66
C ILE A 162 12.13 -13.18 0.40
N GLY A 163 12.02 -12.81 1.66
CA GLY A 163 12.26 -13.71 2.79
C GLY A 163 11.06 -14.63 3.08
N SER A 164 11.26 -15.55 4.02
CA SER A 164 10.17 -16.40 4.51
C SER A 164 9.05 -15.61 5.17
N MET A 165 7.82 -16.11 5.04
CA MET A 165 6.64 -15.52 5.67
C MET A 165 6.55 -15.88 7.15
N ASN A 166 6.68 -14.88 8.02
CA ASN A 166 6.64 -15.07 9.48
C ASN A 166 5.25 -14.71 10.07
N VAL A 167 4.22 -15.40 9.57
CA VAL A 167 2.86 -15.36 10.13
C VAL A 167 2.31 -16.79 10.18
N SER A 168 1.26 -17.03 10.95
CA SER A 168 0.57 -18.31 10.95
C SER A 168 -0.07 -18.57 9.57
N LYS A 169 0.10 -19.77 9.06
CA LYS A 169 -0.34 -20.21 7.73
C LYS A 169 -1.22 -21.47 7.85
N PRO A 170 -2.41 -21.36 8.47
CA PRO A 170 -3.26 -22.52 8.67
C PRO A 170 -3.85 -23.03 7.36
N GLY A 171 -4.19 -24.30 7.32
CA GLY A 171 -4.89 -24.95 6.22
C GLY A 171 -4.07 -25.05 4.93
N PRO A 172 -4.56 -24.56 3.78
CA PRO A 172 -3.89 -24.75 2.49
C PRO A 172 -2.48 -24.13 2.41
N PHE A 173 -2.15 -23.22 3.32
CA PHE A 173 -0.83 -22.56 3.36
C PHE A 173 0.15 -23.21 4.35
N GLU A 174 -0.24 -24.28 5.04
CA GLU A 174 0.66 -25.01 5.94
C GLU A 174 1.89 -25.54 5.19
N GLY A 175 3.08 -25.23 5.72
CA GLY A 175 4.36 -25.62 5.13
C GLY A 175 4.77 -24.84 3.86
N ARG A 176 3.97 -23.87 3.42
CA ARG A 176 4.29 -22.99 2.28
C ARG A 176 4.91 -21.67 2.73
N PHE A 177 5.60 -20.99 1.85
CA PHE A 177 6.21 -19.67 2.09
C PHE A 177 7.25 -19.67 3.24
N GLU A 178 7.92 -20.77 3.49
CA GLU A 178 8.91 -20.92 4.57
C GLU A 178 10.34 -20.66 4.11
N GLU A 179 10.58 -20.70 2.81
CA GLU A 179 11.88 -20.48 2.19
C GLU A 179 11.96 -19.05 1.63
N SER A 180 13.16 -18.48 1.65
CA SER A 180 13.44 -17.27 0.88
C SER A 180 13.52 -17.58 -0.60
N ALA A 181 13.13 -16.64 -1.44
CA ALA A 181 13.12 -16.81 -2.87
C ALA A 181 13.53 -15.52 -3.58
N SER A 182 13.91 -15.63 -4.85
CA SER A 182 14.30 -14.50 -5.69
C SER A 182 13.74 -14.66 -7.09
N GLY A 183 13.36 -13.54 -7.69
CA GLY A 183 12.90 -13.50 -9.07
C GLY A 183 13.31 -12.18 -9.73
N THR A 184 13.55 -12.22 -11.04
CA THR A 184 13.96 -11.04 -11.81
C THR A 184 12.91 -10.72 -12.87
N VAL A 185 12.64 -9.45 -13.08
CA VAL A 185 11.77 -8.92 -14.14
C VAL A 185 12.54 -7.85 -14.89
N GLU A 186 12.59 -7.98 -16.22
CA GLU A 186 13.18 -6.99 -17.13
C GLU A 186 12.10 -5.99 -17.56
N PHE A 187 12.44 -4.70 -17.67
CA PHE A 187 11.56 -3.69 -18.26
C PHE A 187 12.34 -2.61 -19.02
N GLU A 188 11.68 -2.02 -19.99
CA GLU A 188 12.16 -0.84 -20.70
C GLU A 188 11.52 0.41 -20.06
N TYR A 189 12.34 1.34 -19.61
CA TYR A 189 11.91 2.61 -19.07
C TYR A 189 12.05 3.73 -20.08
N SER A 190 10.99 4.50 -20.27
CA SER A 190 11.03 5.75 -21.01
C SER A 190 10.24 6.85 -20.28
N VAL A 191 10.73 8.08 -20.37
CA VAL A 191 10.06 9.26 -19.80
C VAL A 191 8.71 9.50 -20.46
N ASP A 192 8.62 9.28 -21.77
CA ASP A 192 7.38 9.46 -22.53
C ASP A 192 6.27 8.49 -22.07
N GLU A 193 6.61 7.22 -21.79
CA GLU A 193 5.65 6.23 -21.27
C GLU A 193 5.20 6.58 -19.86
N ARG A 194 6.14 6.89 -18.96
CA ARG A 194 5.82 7.36 -17.62
C ARG A 194 4.90 8.60 -17.66
N ASP A 195 5.24 9.59 -18.47
CA ASP A 195 4.47 10.84 -18.57
C ASP A 195 3.12 10.64 -19.25
N GLY A 196 2.95 9.54 -19.99
CA GLY A 196 1.69 9.06 -20.57
C GLY A 196 0.72 8.42 -19.56
N LEU A 197 1.17 8.05 -18.36
CA LEU A 197 0.32 7.46 -17.34
C LEU A 197 -0.83 8.38 -16.94
N ARG A 198 -1.97 7.77 -16.58
CA ARG A 198 -3.15 8.52 -16.11
C ARG A 198 -2.80 9.33 -14.86
N PHE A 199 -3.29 10.54 -14.82
CA PHE A 199 -3.25 11.40 -13.64
C PHE A 199 -4.61 12.08 -13.49
N GLU A 200 -5.29 11.89 -12.37
CA GLU A 200 -6.62 12.44 -12.13
C GLU A 200 -6.67 13.16 -10.79
N THR A 201 -7.22 14.37 -10.79
CA THR A 201 -7.37 15.21 -9.59
C THR A 201 -8.82 15.22 -9.10
N PHE A 202 -9.00 15.29 -7.78
CA PHE A 202 -10.31 15.29 -7.12
C PHE A 202 -10.67 16.64 -6.51
N GLU A 203 -10.52 17.75 -7.26
CA GLU A 203 -10.72 19.12 -6.77
C GLU A 203 -12.02 19.36 -5.98
N ASN A 204 -13.09 18.61 -6.29
CA ASN A 204 -14.39 18.76 -5.65
C ASN A 204 -14.64 17.83 -4.46
N GLN A 205 -13.81 16.79 -4.28
CA GLN A 205 -14.00 15.73 -3.27
C GLN A 205 -12.82 15.58 -2.33
N GLN A 206 -11.65 16.11 -2.70
CA GLN A 206 -10.42 16.00 -1.89
C GLN A 206 -10.66 16.46 -0.45
N GLY A 207 -10.26 15.64 0.50
CA GLY A 207 -10.48 15.89 1.94
C GLY A 207 -11.86 15.50 2.46
N GLU A 208 -12.84 15.18 1.60
CA GLU A 208 -14.12 14.63 2.05
C GLU A 208 -13.96 13.16 2.46
N ARG A 209 -14.70 12.73 3.48
CA ARG A 209 -14.67 11.33 3.91
C ARG A 209 -15.14 10.40 2.80
N GLY A 210 -14.31 9.39 2.48
CA GLY A 210 -14.57 8.45 1.39
C GLY A 210 -13.27 7.87 0.85
N ALA A 211 -13.36 7.05 -0.19
CA ALA A 211 -12.21 6.49 -0.87
C ALA A 211 -12.47 6.41 -2.38
N VAL A 212 -11.40 6.49 -3.16
CA VAL A 212 -11.46 6.15 -4.58
C VAL A 212 -11.62 4.64 -4.74
N ASP A 213 -12.22 4.21 -5.84
CA ASP A 213 -12.40 2.80 -6.13
C ASP A 213 -11.04 2.10 -6.34
N LEU A 214 -11.01 0.82 -5.99
CA LEU A 214 -9.87 -0.03 -6.31
C LEU A 214 -9.69 -0.13 -7.83
N MET A 215 -8.46 -0.14 -8.26
CA MET A 215 -8.10 -0.32 -9.67
C MET A 215 -8.35 -1.77 -10.10
N GLU A 216 -8.91 -1.96 -11.29
CA GLU A 216 -8.94 -3.27 -11.91
C GLU A 216 -7.55 -3.60 -12.49
N MET A 217 -6.93 -4.67 -12.00
CA MET A 217 -5.65 -5.17 -12.49
C MET A 217 -5.85 -6.51 -13.20
N GLU A 218 -5.51 -6.58 -14.49
CA GLU A 218 -5.72 -7.79 -15.30
C GLU A 218 -4.76 -8.93 -14.93
N MET A 219 -3.53 -8.61 -14.47
CA MET A 219 -2.45 -9.58 -14.26
C MET A 219 -2.10 -9.85 -12.80
N ALA A 220 -2.59 -9.06 -11.87
CA ALA A 220 -2.29 -9.21 -10.44
C ALA A 220 -3.56 -9.07 -9.60
N PRO A 221 -3.74 -9.88 -8.56
CA PRO A 221 -4.86 -9.71 -7.64
C PRO A 221 -4.69 -8.44 -6.81
N VAL A 222 -5.81 -7.77 -6.52
CA VAL A 222 -5.85 -6.66 -5.56
C VAL A 222 -6.07 -7.21 -4.15
N SER A 223 -5.37 -6.64 -3.18
CA SER A 223 -5.50 -7.04 -1.77
C SER A 223 -6.82 -6.57 -1.18
N VAL A 224 -7.84 -7.43 -1.21
CA VAL A 224 -9.17 -7.19 -0.66
C VAL A 224 -9.56 -8.32 0.29
N ALA A 225 -9.98 -7.97 1.51
CA ALA A 225 -10.52 -8.96 2.43
C ALA A 225 -11.87 -9.51 1.93
N PRO A 226 -12.19 -10.80 2.19
CA PRO A 226 -13.46 -11.39 1.79
C PRO A 226 -14.65 -10.58 2.30
N GLU A 227 -15.78 -10.66 1.57
CA GLU A 227 -17.06 -10.15 2.08
C GLU A 227 -17.38 -10.82 3.42
N PRO A 228 -18.04 -10.13 4.35
CA PRO A 228 -18.39 -10.72 5.65
C PRO A 228 -19.14 -12.04 5.54
N ASP A 229 -20.09 -12.14 4.60
CA ASP A 229 -20.91 -13.34 4.37
C ASP A 229 -20.12 -14.49 3.71
N ALA A 230 -18.98 -14.21 3.11
CA ALA A 230 -18.08 -15.21 2.51
C ALA A 230 -17.06 -15.77 3.52
N MET A 231 -16.89 -15.12 4.66
CA MET A 231 -15.97 -15.60 5.69
C MET A 231 -16.54 -16.85 6.39
N PRO A 232 -15.72 -17.86 6.71
CA PRO A 232 -16.19 -19.06 7.41
C PRO A 232 -16.57 -18.75 8.85
N GLY A 233 -17.52 -19.56 9.39
CA GLY A 233 -17.94 -19.52 10.78
C GLY A 233 -19.09 -18.57 11.08
N ASP A 234 -19.33 -18.36 12.37
CA ASP A 234 -20.40 -17.50 12.86
C ASP A 234 -19.89 -16.05 12.94
N HIS A 235 -20.57 -15.12 12.30
CA HIS A 235 -20.28 -13.69 12.44
C HIS A 235 -20.69 -13.24 13.84
N LEU A 236 -19.72 -12.72 14.62
CA LEU A 236 -19.95 -12.26 15.99
C LEU A 236 -20.27 -10.77 16.05
N THR A 237 -19.49 -9.94 15.35
CA THR A 237 -19.70 -8.49 15.29
C THR A 237 -18.94 -7.85 14.14
N GLU A 238 -19.45 -6.68 13.72
CA GLU A 238 -18.72 -5.67 12.96
C GLU A 238 -18.61 -4.42 13.83
N ALA A 239 -17.41 -3.92 14.01
CA ALA A 239 -17.16 -2.73 14.81
C ALA A 239 -16.15 -1.80 14.13
N THR A 240 -16.13 -0.52 14.53
CA THR A 240 -15.20 0.46 13.98
C THR A 240 -14.32 1.02 15.09
N SER A 241 -13.02 1.10 14.83
CA SER A 241 -12.05 1.75 15.70
C SER A 241 -10.97 2.42 14.86
N GLY A 242 -10.65 3.70 15.15
CA GLY A 242 -9.68 4.50 14.39
C GLY A 242 -9.98 4.57 12.89
N ASP A 243 -11.26 4.58 12.52
CA ASP A 243 -11.81 4.50 11.17
C ASP A 243 -11.59 3.13 10.44
N ALA A 244 -10.99 2.14 11.09
CA ALA A 244 -10.93 0.78 10.58
C ALA A 244 -12.20 0.00 10.92
N VAL A 245 -12.63 -0.87 10.01
CA VAL A 245 -13.72 -1.83 10.25
C VAL A 245 -13.12 -3.16 10.69
N PHE A 246 -13.60 -3.71 11.79
CA PHE A 246 -13.19 -4.99 12.33
C PHE A 246 -14.32 -6.00 12.13
N GLN A 247 -14.07 -6.99 11.26
CA GLN A 247 -14.94 -8.17 11.16
C GLN A 247 -14.46 -9.24 12.14
N VAL A 248 -15.34 -9.70 13.00
CA VAL A 248 -15.01 -10.74 13.99
C VAL A 248 -15.89 -11.96 13.73
N THR A 249 -15.25 -13.12 13.52
CA THR A 249 -15.92 -14.39 13.29
C THR A 249 -15.40 -15.47 14.23
N ALA A 250 -16.25 -16.47 14.51
CA ALA A 250 -15.91 -17.65 15.28
C ALA A 250 -16.10 -18.91 14.43
N VAL A 251 -15.00 -19.59 14.13
CA VAL A 251 -15.03 -20.87 13.37
C VAL A 251 -14.94 -22.03 14.35
N ARG A 252 -16.04 -22.79 14.47
CA ARG A 252 -16.10 -23.94 15.38
C ARG A 252 -15.44 -25.16 14.76
N ASP A 253 -14.62 -25.87 15.55
CA ASP A 253 -13.89 -27.07 15.12
C ASP A 253 -13.24 -26.88 13.74
N PRO A 254 -12.40 -25.84 13.57
CA PRO A 254 -11.83 -25.48 12.28
C PRO A 254 -10.93 -26.59 11.74
N SER A 255 -11.19 -27.05 10.52
CA SER A 255 -10.39 -28.08 9.85
C SER A 255 -8.95 -27.65 9.55
N PHE A 256 -8.66 -26.39 9.68
CA PHE A 256 -7.36 -25.77 9.37
C PHE A 256 -6.48 -25.55 10.62
N THR A 257 -6.87 -26.10 11.79
CA THR A 257 -6.03 -26.06 13.00
C THR A 257 -5.88 -27.47 13.56
N ASP A 258 -4.77 -27.72 14.28
CA ASP A 258 -4.48 -29.03 14.89
C ASP A 258 -5.30 -29.33 16.16
N GLY A 259 -6.13 -28.38 16.60
CA GLY A 259 -6.89 -28.48 17.85
C GLY A 259 -8.41 -28.45 17.63
N SER A 260 -9.16 -29.10 18.57
CA SER A 260 -10.59 -28.88 18.70
C SER A 260 -10.84 -27.58 19.47
N GLY A 261 -11.93 -26.89 19.16
CA GLY A 261 -12.31 -25.63 19.82
C GLY A 261 -12.94 -24.65 18.87
N THR A 262 -12.83 -23.38 19.21
CA THR A 262 -13.35 -22.28 18.38
C THR A 262 -12.19 -21.34 18.01
N TYR A 263 -11.97 -21.17 16.73
CA TYR A 263 -11.01 -20.20 16.25
C TYR A 263 -11.65 -18.83 16.15
N LEU A 264 -11.19 -17.88 16.95
CA LEU A 264 -11.58 -16.48 16.88
C LEU A 264 -10.73 -15.80 15.79
N ALA A 265 -11.36 -15.31 14.75
CA ALA A 265 -10.71 -14.56 13.67
C ALA A 265 -11.16 -13.09 13.71
N VAL A 266 -10.20 -12.19 13.75
CA VAL A 266 -10.39 -10.73 13.72
C VAL A 266 -9.74 -10.20 12.46
N SER A 267 -10.53 -9.63 11.55
CA SER A 267 -10.08 -9.10 10.25
C SER A 267 -10.28 -7.57 10.20
N PRO A 268 -9.29 -6.78 10.64
CA PRO A 268 -9.32 -5.33 10.48
C PRO A 268 -9.07 -4.96 9.01
N ARG A 269 -9.87 -4.03 8.50
CA ARG A 269 -9.86 -3.61 7.10
C ARG A 269 -10.23 -2.13 6.95
N THR A 270 -9.92 -1.55 5.81
CA THR A 270 -10.35 -0.19 5.50
C THR A 270 -11.87 -0.13 5.26
N PRO A 271 -12.54 1.01 5.57
CA PRO A 271 -14.01 1.07 5.60
C PRO A 271 -14.68 0.96 4.22
N PHE A 272 -14.06 1.45 3.16
CA PHE A 272 -14.70 1.53 1.85
C PHE A 272 -14.26 0.42 0.90
N ASN A 273 -12.97 0.08 0.91
CA ASN A 273 -12.35 -0.83 -0.06
C ASN A 273 -12.01 -2.20 0.52
N ARG A 274 -12.24 -2.44 1.80
CA ARG A 274 -11.91 -3.68 2.51
C ARG A 274 -10.43 -4.11 2.36
N VAL A 275 -9.51 -3.17 2.18
CA VAL A 275 -8.08 -3.46 2.18
C VAL A 275 -7.70 -3.95 3.57
N PRO A 276 -7.07 -5.13 3.73
CA PRO A 276 -6.65 -5.62 5.03
C PRO A 276 -5.65 -4.67 5.69
N LEU A 277 -5.71 -4.54 7.00
CA LEU A 277 -4.76 -3.75 7.79
C LEU A 277 -3.73 -4.68 8.45
N PRO A 278 -2.59 -4.93 7.79
CA PRO A 278 -1.58 -5.83 8.31
C PRO A 278 -0.63 -5.16 9.30
N MET A 279 0.27 -5.98 9.88
CA MET A 279 1.36 -5.53 10.76
C MET A 279 0.88 -4.79 12.00
N MET A 280 -0.32 -5.09 12.50
CA MET A 280 -0.79 -4.68 13.83
C MET A 280 -0.30 -5.66 14.91
N SER A 281 -0.47 -5.28 16.16
CA SER A 281 -0.50 -6.20 17.30
C SER A 281 -1.86 -6.08 17.97
N LEU A 282 -2.54 -7.21 18.09
CA LEU A 282 -3.85 -7.30 18.73
C LEU A 282 -3.79 -8.27 19.90
N SER A 283 -4.51 -7.96 20.95
CA SER A 283 -4.82 -8.87 22.04
C SER A 283 -6.34 -8.98 22.24
N GLY A 284 -6.77 -10.05 22.88
CA GLY A 284 -8.18 -10.28 23.13
C GLY A 284 -8.43 -10.86 24.52
N THR A 285 -9.60 -10.57 25.07
CA THR A 285 -10.14 -11.25 26.25
C THR A 285 -11.52 -11.79 25.96
N VAL A 286 -11.84 -12.96 26.49
CA VAL A 286 -13.18 -13.54 26.48
C VAL A 286 -13.53 -13.92 27.91
N GLU A 287 -14.62 -13.39 28.41
CA GLU A 287 -15.10 -13.64 29.79
C GLU A 287 -16.51 -14.24 29.76
N ARG A 288 -16.74 -15.28 30.59
CA ARG A 288 -18.04 -15.92 30.77
C ARG A 288 -18.46 -15.79 32.26
N GLY A 289 -19.53 -15.01 32.47
CA GLY A 289 -20.00 -14.75 33.84
C GLY A 289 -18.97 -14.04 34.72
N GLY A 290 -18.06 -13.29 34.16
CA GLY A 290 -16.97 -12.59 34.82
C GLY A 290 -15.71 -13.44 35.06
N GLU A 291 -15.70 -14.68 34.55
CA GLU A 291 -14.53 -15.56 34.62
C GLU A 291 -13.80 -15.58 33.27
N PRO A 292 -12.46 -15.40 33.23
CA PRO A 292 -11.72 -15.39 31.99
C PRO A 292 -11.72 -16.78 31.33
N ARG A 293 -12.00 -16.81 30.03
CA ARG A 293 -11.91 -18.00 29.15
C ARG A 293 -10.71 -17.89 28.21
N PHE A 294 -10.37 -16.69 27.85
CA PHE A 294 -9.19 -16.36 27.05
C PHE A 294 -8.66 -15.00 27.49
N ASP A 295 -7.37 -14.86 27.57
CA ASP A 295 -6.66 -13.59 27.76
C ASP A 295 -5.28 -13.73 27.11
N GLY A 296 -5.06 -13.10 25.95
CA GLY A 296 -3.81 -13.23 25.24
C GLY A 296 -3.74 -12.55 23.87
N ALA A 297 -2.58 -12.68 23.25
CA ALA A 297 -2.33 -12.14 21.94
C ALA A 297 -3.09 -12.89 20.84
N LEU A 298 -3.57 -12.14 19.83
CA LEU A 298 -4.11 -12.70 18.60
C LEU A 298 -2.98 -12.78 17.57
N SER A 299 -2.67 -13.99 17.11
CA SER A 299 -1.58 -14.24 16.17
C SER A 299 -1.94 -13.75 14.77
N LYS A 300 -0.99 -13.10 14.10
CA LYS A 300 -1.10 -12.78 12.69
C LYS A 300 -1.23 -14.06 11.88
N ALA A 301 -2.18 -14.12 10.97
CA ALA A 301 -2.44 -15.28 10.15
C ALA A 301 -2.91 -14.90 8.75
N VAL A 302 -2.70 -15.81 7.80
CA VAL A 302 -3.27 -15.72 6.45
C VAL A 302 -3.90 -17.05 6.05
N HIS A 303 -5.13 -16.98 5.54
CA HIS A 303 -5.90 -18.13 5.06
C HIS A 303 -6.69 -17.72 3.80
N PRO A 304 -6.81 -18.55 2.76
CA PRO A 304 -7.50 -18.16 1.53
C PRO A 304 -8.92 -17.65 1.74
N ASP A 305 -9.69 -18.29 2.63
CA ASP A 305 -11.10 -17.96 2.86
C ASP A 305 -11.33 -16.83 3.89
N ILE A 306 -10.30 -16.45 4.66
CA ILE A 306 -10.40 -15.39 5.69
C ILE A 306 -9.59 -14.15 5.26
N GLY A 307 -8.62 -14.35 4.38
CA GLY A 307 -7.62 -13.35 4.05
C GLY A 307 -6.58 -13.17 5.17
N TYR A 308 -5.94 -12.03 5.19
CA TYR A 308 -5.06 -11.65 6.31
C TYR A 308 -5.89 -11.26 7.53
N HIS A 309 -5.62 -11.86 8.67
CA HIS A 309 -6.37 -11.67 9.92
C HIS A 309 -5.49 -11.87 11.14
N TYR A 310 -6.08 -11.68 12.32
CA TYR A 310 -5.49 -11.98 13.62
C TYR A 310 -6.38 -12.99 14.32
N GLY A 311 -5.81 -14.03 14.90
CA GLY A 311 -6.67 -15.07 15.49
C GLY A 311 -6.01 -15.86 16.61
N ALA A 312 -6.88 -16.56 17.32
CA ALA A 312 -6.49 -17.50 18.37
C ALA A 312 -7.48 -18.68 18.43
N LEU A 313 -6.97 -19.85 18.77
CA LEU A 313 -7.80 -21.02 19.07
C LEU A 313 -8.16 -20.98 20.56
N LEU A 314 -9.45 -21.03 20.87
CA LEU A 314 -10.04 -21.00 22.20
C LEU A 314 -10.74 -22.34 22.48
N ASP A 315 -10.93 -22.69 23.75
CA ASP A 315 -11.72 -23.85 24.13
C ASP A 315 -13.19 -23.77 23.63
N GLY A 316 -13.73 -22.55 23.53
CA GLY A 316 -15.06 -22.28 22.96
C GLY A 316 -15.52 -20.85 23.23
N ILE A 317 -16.44 -20.40 22.39
CA ILE A 317 -17.17 -19.13 22.52
C ILE A 317 -18.67 -19.47 22.59
N GLU A 318 -19.38 -18.92 23.56
CA GLU A 318 -20.81 -19.15 23.79
C GLU A 318 -21.58 -17.83 23.86
N SER A 319 -22.91 -17.90 23.71
CA SER A 319 -23.78 -16.73 23.93
C SER A 319 -23.55 -16.15 25.32
N ASP A 320 -23.69 -14.83 25.42
CA ASP A 320 -23.46 -14.03 26.62
C ASP A 320 -21.97 -13.91 27.04
N ASP A 321 -21.01 -14.46 26.30
CA ASP A 321 -19.58 -14.18 26.52
C ASP A 321 -19.28 -12.70 26.19
N ALA A 322 -18.58 -12.03 27.11
CA ALA A 322 -18.07 -10.69 26.87
C ALA A 322 -16.69 -10.78 26.19
N VAL A 323 -16.54 -10.10 25.08
CA VAL A 323 -15.31 -10.09 24.29
C VAL A 323 -14.76 -8.68 24.18
N THR A 324 -13.46 -8.52 24.45
CA THR A 324 -12.73 -7.28 24.20
C THR A 324 -11.57 -7.57 23.26
N ILE A 325 -11.45 -6.79 22.18
CA ILE A 325 -10.30 -6.78 21.27
C ILE A 325 -9.55 -5.47 21.49
N THR A 326 -8.28 -5.56 21.83
CA THR A 326 -7.42 -4.39 22.06
C THR A 326 -6.40 -4.27 20.93
N VAL A 327 -6.22 -3.04 20.44
CA VAL A 327 -5.18 -2.70 19.48
C VAL A 327 -3.93 -2.26 20.27
N ASP A 328 -2.99 -3.17 20.45
CA ASP A 328 -1.72 -2.89 21.16
C ASP A 328 -0.76 -2.06 20.30
N THR A 329 -0.82 -2.26 18.99
CA THR A 329 -0.07 -1.50 18.00
C THR A 329 -0.90 -1.34 16.72
N PRO A 330 -1.11 -0.11 16.24
CA PRO A 330 -1.84 0.14 14.99
C PRO A 330 -1.06 -0.39 13.77
N PRO A 331 -1.67 -0.39 12.56
CA PRO A 331 -1.02 -0.90 11.35
C PRO A 331 0.33 -0.21 11.07
N GLN A 332 1.42 -0.97 11.11
CA GLN A 332 2.79 -0.50 10.87
C GLN A 332 3.13 -0.62 9.37
N VAL A 333 2.30 -0.06 8.52
CA VAL A 333 2.47 0.02 7.07
C VAL A 333 2.49 1.47 6.64
N SER A 334 3.29 1.79 5.64
CA SER A 334 3.29 3.12 5.03
C SER A 334 1.96 3.37 4.33
N ARG A 335 1.60 4.62 4.16
CA ARG A 335 0.27 5.02 3.68
C ARG A 335 0.40 6.05 2.59
N HIS A 336 -0.38 5.85 1.55
CA HIS A 336 -0.61 6.87 0.55
C HIS A 336 -1.60 7.91 1.09
N GLU A 337 -1.68 9.05 0.40
CA GLU A 337 -2.62 10.10 0.72
C GLU A 337 -4.06 9.58 0.77
N GLY A 338 -4.81 10.02 1.75
CA GLY A 338 -6.16 9.58 2.03
C GLY A 338 -6.26 8.46 3.07
N TYR A 339 -5.11 7.85 3.47
CA TYR A 339 -5.02 6.89 4.57
C TYR A 339 -4.08 7.34 5.70
N GLU A 340 -3.28 8.39 5.51
CA GLU A 340 -2.20 8.76 6.43
C GLU A 340 -2.67 9.33 7.77
N THR A 341 -3.91 9.79 7.86
CA THR A 341 -4.52 10.29 9.10
C THR A 341 -5.39 9.26 9.81
N ALA A 342 -5.84 8.21 9.09
CA ALA A 342 -6.67 7.15 9.65
C ALA A 342 -5.83 6.06 10.36
N PHE A 343 -6.47 5.21 11.16
CA PHE A 343 -5.91 4.01 11.77
C PHE A 343 -4.71 4.26 12.70
N VAL A 344 -4.61 5.42 13.32
CA VAL A 344 -3.49 5.80 14.20
C VAL A 344 -3.85 5.59 15.66
N GLU A 345 -4.94 6.18 16.11
CA GLU A 345 -5.49 6.02 17.45
C GLU A 345 -6.72 5.12 17.38
N MET A 346 -6.67 3.99 18.06
CA MET A 346 -7.65 2.93 17.95
C MET A 346 -8.08 2.46 19.35
N ASP A 347 -9.34 2.76 19.69
CA ASP A 347 -9.94 2.33 20.95
C ASP A 347 -10.22 0.82 20.96
N PRO A 348 -10.26 0.16 22.14
CA PRO A 348 -10.70 -1.21 22.26
C PRO A 348 -12.12 -1.44 21.73
N ILE A 349 -12.36 -2.61 21.19
CA ILE A 349 -13.67 -3.05 20.68
C ILE A 349 -14.27 -4.01 21.72
N GLU A 350 -15.43 -3.66 22.23
CA GLU A 350 -16.13 -4.44 23.26
C GLU A 350 -17.51 -4.88 22.73
N PHE A 351 -17.83 -6.15 22.88
CA PHE A 351 -19.14 -6.69 22.52
C PHE A 351 -19.52 -7.92 23.33
N THR A 352 -20.79 -8.27 23.30
CA THR A 352 -21.31 -9.52 23.90
C THR A 352 -21.78 -10.44 22.78
N VAL A 353 -21.38 -11.71 22.84
CA VAL A 353 -21.77 -12.72 21.85
C VAL A 353 -23.26 -13.00 21.98
N SER A 354 -23.99 -12.94 20.86
CA SER A 354 -25.45 -13.12 20.78
C SER A 354 -25.89 -14.56 20.57
#